data_4cc11bc48ff0a0252b88fc799bdc1c65
#
_entry.id   4cc11bc48ff0a0252b88fc799bdc1c65
#
_cell.length_a   1.000
_cell.length_b   1.000
_cell.length_c   1.000
_cell.angle_alpha   90.00
_cell.angle_beta   90.00
_cell.angle_gamma   90.00
#
_symmetry.space_group_name_H-M   'P 1'
#
loop_
_entity.id
_entity.type
_entity.pdbx_description
1 polymer ?
#
loop_
_entity_poly.entity_id
_entity_poly.type
_entity_poly.pdbx_seq_one_letter_code
_entity_poly.pdbx_strand_id
1 'polypeptide(L)'
;LTDKVPKGVIEKSLTYPGLKEENVPVKVIEPKSGCKKIFIIFPGASPFAEEHPETTKMAYLIAGMKIRVYLPRLPLLKDLIISPDNAEWMIHFYQWVINEEKTLNNKIYIIGMSFGGALLLKATQKLGLFTPPPNAIMTYGTFYNFDTTFNFLTTGVYHLEETKMYVQPHDWGAIVILNNYLEHIDTVYDKTNILKNISYLVNDEPENAEIHRKTLPEFDQIYLNDLIESKHNPDIKLAIDSIKITCKDELHSLSPKYWYENIIGKVFILHGMNDNMIPYTESVQLSKSIDKSEILISKLYGHNSQDENSSGISKLKEAVKLVTFLSRFIGYDANTDIPRRL
;
A
#
# COMPACT_ATOMS: atom_id res chain seq x y z
N LEU A 1 -4.89 -11.98 17.05
CA LEU A 1 -5.55 -10.67 17.03
C LEU A 1 -7.04 -10.89 17.02
N THR A 2 -7.78 -10.24 17.91
CA THR A 2 -9.24 -10.44 18.04
C THR A 2 -9.98 -9.50 17.09
N ASP A 3 -11.03 -10.00 16.44
CA ASP A 3 -11.95 -9.20 15.60
C ASP A 3 -12.88 -8.27 16.41
N LYS A 4 -12.65 -8.16 17.72
CA LYS A 4 -13.42 -7.30 18.62
C LYS A 4 -12.63 -6.08 19.02
N VAL A 5 -13.32 -4.93 19.10
CA VAL A 5 -12.74 -3.68 19.58
C VAL A 5 -12.12 -3.90 20.97
N PRO A 6 -10.82 -3.62 21.18
CA PRO A 6 -10.13 -3.85 22.44
C PRO A 6 -10.70 -2.99 23.58
N LYS A 7 -10.59 -3.50 24.82
CA LYS A 7 -10.98 -2.72 26.00
C LYS A 7 -10.17 -1.41 26.06
N GLY A 8 -10.84 -0.28 26.22
CA GLY A 8 -10.19 1.03 26.30
C GLY A 8 -10.00 1.74 24.97
N VAL A 9 -10.44 1.13 23.87
CA VAL A 9 -10.46 1.70 22.52
C VAL A 9 -11.91 2.00 22.12
N ILE A 10 -12.11 3.01 21.30
CA ILE A 10 -13.37 3.37 20.64
C ILE A 10 -13.14 3.33 19.14
N GLU A 11 -14.08 2.75 18.42
CA GLU A 11 -14.19 2.84 16.96
C GLU A 11 -15.37 3.73 16.58
N LYS A 12 -15.16 4.59 15.59
CA LYS A 12 -16.17 5.50 15.03
C LYS A 12 -16.11 5.43 13.51
N SER A 13 -17.29 5.32 12.91
CA SER A 13 -17.45 5.54 11.47
C SER A 13 -17.92 6.96 11.27
N LEU A 14 -17.11 7.78 10.58
CA LEU A 14 -17.37 9.17 10.26
C LEU A 14 -17.33 9.35 8.74
N THR A 15 -17.59 10.56 8.28
CA THR A 15 -17.35 10.99 6.90
C THR A 15 -16.51 12.26 6.86
N TYR A 16 -15.78 12.43 5.78
CA TYR A 16 -15.09 13.68 5.44
C TYR A 16 -15.57 14.17 4.07
N PRO A 17 -15.52 15.49 3.79
CA PRO A 17 -15.86 16.01 2.46
C PRO A 17 -14.83 15.50 1.45
N GLY A 18 -15.28 14.91 0.36
CA GLY A 18 -14.44 14.51 -0.75
C GLY A 18 -13.99 15.69 -1.62
N LEU A 19 -13.23 15.40 -2.69
CA LEU A 19 -12.74 16.44 -3.63
C LEU A 19 -13.87 17.15 -4.38
N LYS A 20 -15.05 16.54 -4.47
CA LYS A 20 -16.27 17.10 -5.07
C LYS A 20 -17.36 17.35 -4.03
N GLU A 21 -16.96 17.53 -2.78
CA GLU A 21 -17.83 17.76 -1.62
C GLU A 21 -18.78 16.58 -1.27
N GLU A 22 -18.61 15.42 -1.88
CA GLU A 22 -19.30 14.20 -1.50
C GLU A 22 -18.89 13.72 -0.10
N ASN A 23 -19.78 13.03 0.61
CA ASN A 23 -19.46 12.43 1.89
C ASN A 23 -18.68 11.12 1.72
N VAL A 24 -17.40 11.11 2.09
CA VAL A 24 -16.51 9.95 1.98
C VAL A 24 -16.28 9.34 3.34
N PRO A 25 -16.43 8.01 3.51
CA PRO A 25 -16.21 7.34 4.78
C PRO A 25 -14.77 7.45 5.29
N VAL A 26 -14.66 7.55 6.61
CA VAL A 26 -13.41 7.40 7.36
C VAL A 26 -13.68 6.66 8.66
N LYS A 27 -12.85 5.66 8.96
CA LYS A 27 -12.87 4.97 10.25
C LYS A 27 -11.88 5.64 11.19
N VAL A 28 -12.31 5.97 12.40
CA VAL A 28 -11.47 6.55 13.44
C VAL A 28 -11.40 5.60 14.62
N ILE A 29 -10.19 5.20 14.98
CA ILE A 29 -9.95 4.30 16.11
C ILE A 29 -9.12 5.07 17.13
N GLU A 30 -9.66 5.25 18.33
CA GLU A 30 -9.06 6.12 19.33
C GLU A 30 -9.10 5.55 20.76
N PRO A 31 -8.12 5.91 21.61
CA PRO A 31 -8.14 5.54 23.01
C PRO A 31 -9.18 6.35 23.79
N LYS A 32 -9.91 5.70 24.70
CA LYS A 32 -10.85 6.38 25.63
C LYS A 32 -10.18 7.42 26.52
N SER A 33 -8.91 7.29 26.78
CA SER A 33 -8.13 8.18 27.66
C SER A 33 -7.63 9.47 26.99
N GLY A 34 -7.99 9.70 25.72
CA GLY A 34 -7.43 10.77 24.90
C GLY A 34 -6.05 10.44 24.33
N CYS A 35 -5.58 11.25 23.40
CA CYS A 35 -4.30 11.05 22.70
C CYS A 35 -3.53 12.37 22.53
N LYS A 36 -2.24 12.27 22.21
CA LYS A 36 -1.36 13.39 21.79
C LYS A 36 -0.69 13.14 20.45
N LYS A 37 -0.97 11.99 19.86
CA LYS A 37 -0.41 11.58 18.57
C LYS A 37 -1.53 11.03 17.70
N ILE A 38 -1.42 11.31 16.42
CA ILE A 38 -2.36 10.90 15.40
C ILE A 38 -1.59 10.14 14.32
N PHE A 39 -2.14 9.02 13.94
CA PHE A 39 -1.70 8.30 12.74
C PHE A 39 -2.78 8.42 11.67
N ILE A 40 -2.35 8.73 10.46
CA ILE A 40 -3.15 8.57 9.25
C ILE A 40 -2.56 7.38 8.50
N ILE A 41 -3.34 6.35 8.27
CA ILE A 41 -2.90 5.17 7.52
C ILE A 41 -3.64 5.15 6.19
N PHE A 42 -2.94 5.50 5.13
CA PHE A 42 -3.45 5.41 3.78
C PHE A 42 -3.37 3.96 3.29
N PRO A 43 -4.47 3.40 2.79
CA PRO A 43 -4.51 2.02 2.33
C PRO A 43 -3.70 1.80 1.05
N GLY A 44 -3.44 0.54 0.73
CA GLY A 44 -3.12 0.10 -0.62
C GLY A 44 -4.38 0.03 -1.50
N ALA A 45 -4.22 -0.49 -2.72
CA ALA A 45 -5.36 -0.80 -3.59
C ALA A 45 -6.10 -2.01 -3.03
N SER A 46 -7.29 -1.78 -2.49
CA SER A 46 -8.11 -2.82 -1.87
C SER A 46 -9.60 -2.45 -1.88
N PRO A 47 -10.51 -3.37 -2.27
CA PRO A 47 -11.95 -3.13 -2.24
C PRO A 47 -12.48 -2.93 -0.82
N PHE A 48 -11.75 -3.35 0.21
CA PHE A 48 -12.13 -3.18 1.61
C PHE A 48 -11.85 -1.76 2.15
N ALA A 49 -10.92 -1.02 1.52
CA ALA A 49 -10.57 0.35 1.89
C ALA A 49 -10.35 0.53 3.42
N GLU A 50 -11.11 1.44 4.07
CA GLU A 50 -11.07 1.69 5.52
C GLU A 50 -11.55 0.51 6.38
N GLU A 51 -12.26 -0.44 5.77
CA GLU A 51 -12.77 -1.64 6.45
C GLU A 51 -11.80 -2.83 6.38
N HIS A 52 -10.62 -2.65 5.80
CA HIS A 52 -9.66 -3.74 5.62
C HIS A 52 -9.30 -4.40 6.96
N PRO A 53 -9.54 -5.74 7.13
CA PRO A 53 -9.45 -6.39 8.43
C PRO A 53 -8.08 -6.27 9.09
N GLU A 54 -7.00 -6.51 8.36
CA GLU A 54 -5.65 -6.48 8.91
C GLU A 54 -5.21 -5.04 9.26
N THR A 55 -5.61 -4.05 8.46
CA THR A 55 -5.34 -2.63 8.75
C THR A 55 -6.12 -2.19 10.00
N THR A 56 -7.37 -2.64 10.16
CA THR A 56 -8.18 -2.38 11.35
C THR A 56 -7.55 -3.01 12.60
N LYS A 57 -7.09 -4.25 12.54
CA LYS A 57 -6.38 -4.92 13.66
C LYS A 57 -5.10 -4.16 14.04
N MET A 58 -4.33 -3.70 13.06
CA MET A 58 -3.15 -2.88 13.30
C MET A 58 -3.52 -1.55 13.97
N ALA A 59 -4.58 -0.90 13.53
CA ALA A 59 -5.07 0.34 14.11
C ALA A 59 -5.52 0.16 15.57
N TYR A 60 -6.13 -0.97 15.94
CA TYR A 60 -6.45 -1.30 17.33
C TYR A 60 -5.21 -1.40 18.21
N LEU A 61 -4.14 -2.04 17.72
CA LEU A 61 -2.87 -2.11 18.46
C LEU A 61 -2.26 -0.73 18.68
N ILE A 62 -2.28 0.12 17.64
CA ILE A 62 -1.78 1.49 17.70
C ILE A 62 -2.63 2.33 18.67
N ALA A 63 -3.95 2.20 18.64
CA ALA A 63 -4.82 2.91 19.57
C ALA A 63 -4.60 2.47 21.04
N GLY A 64 -4.26 1.19 21.26
CA GLY A 64 -3.82 0.69 22.57
C GLY A 64 -2.57 1.39 23.11
N MET A 65 -1.72 1.96 22.25
CA MET A 65 -0.56 2.78 22.60
C MET A 65 -0.89 4.27 22.81
N LYS A 66 -2.16 4.62 22.98
CA LYS A 66 -2.68 5.98 23.17
C LYS A 66 -2.47 6.90 21.96
N ILE A 67 -2.60 6.36 20.78
CA ILE A 67 -2.52 7.06 19.50
C ILE A 67 -3.88 6.96 18.81
N ARG A 68 -4.41 8.09 18.29
CA ARG A 68 -5.61 8.09 17.44
C ARG A 68 -5.22 7.70 16.02
N VAL A 69 -6.01 6.84 15.39
CA VAL A 69 -5.77 6.36 14.03
C VAL A 69 -6.93 6.73 13.14
N TYR A 70 -6.62 7.33 12.01
CA TYR A 70 -7.53 7.59 10.91
C TYR A 70 -7.26 6.60 9.77
N LEU A 71 -8.29 5.89 9.35
CA LEU A 71 -8.29 5.02 8.18
C LEU A 71 -9.26 5.62 7.16
N PRO A 72 -8.80 6.44 6.20
CA PRO A 72 -9.68 7.02 5.20
C PRO A 72 -10.02 6.03 4.10
N ARG A 73 -11.26 6.11 3.56
CA ARG A 73 -11.53 5.64 2.22
C ARG A 73 -10.89 6.61 1.23
N LEU A 74 -10.11 6.08 0.31
CA LEU A 74 -9.69 6.80 -0.89
C LEU A 74 -10.49 6.18 -2.05
N PRO A 75 -11.46 6.88 -2.64
CA PRO A 75 -12.39 6.28 -3.59
C PRO A 75 -11.72 5.55 -4.75
N LEU A 76 -10.72 6.17 -5.37
CA LEU A 76 -10.00 5.55 -6.49
C LEU A 76 -9.28 4.25 -6.06
N LEU A 77 -8.63 4.22 -4.89
CA LEU A 77 -7.96 3.01 -4.39
C LEU A 77 -8.95 1.92 -3.98
N LYS A 78 -10.14 2.30 -3.48
CA LYS A 78 -11.21 1.35 -3.20
C LYS A 78 -11.70 0.67 -4.47
N ASP A 79 -11.82 1.45 -5.55
CA ASP A 79 -12.23 0.94 -6.86
C ASP A 79 -11.04 0.35 -7.66
N LEU A 80 -9.90 0.16 -6.98
CA LEU A 80 -8.64 -0.39 -7.50
C LEU A 80 -8.08 0.40 -8.70
N ILE A 81 -8.40 1.69 -8.80
CA ILE A 81 -7.90 2.57 -9.85
C ILE A 81 -6.49 3.02 -9.51
N ILE A 82 -5.54 2.60 -10.32
CA ILE A 82 -4.14 2.98 -10.26
C ILE A 82 -3.98 4.31 -10.99
N SER A 83 -3.97 5.43 -10.26
CA SER A 83 -3.83 6.76 -10.83
C SER A 83 -2.99 7.67 -9.93
N PRO A 84 -2.20 8.58 -10.52
CA PRO A 84 -1.51 9.63 -9.75
C PRO A 84 -2.47 10.58 -9.00
N ASP A 85 -3.72 10.65 -9.39
CA ASP A 85 -4.76 11.47 -8.74
C ASP A 85 -5.03 11.03 -7.30
N ASN A 86 -4.73 9.77 -6.97
CA ASN A 86 -4.81 9.30 -5.58
C ASN A 86 -3.96 10.15 -4.62
N ALA A 87 -2.85 10.74 -5.08
CA ALA A 87 -2.02 11.60 -4.26
C ALA A 87 -2.77 12.89 -3.85
N GLU A 88 -3.67 13.41 -4.69
CA GLU A 88 -4.50 14.57 -4.36
C GLU A 88 -5.53 14.25 -3.28
N TRP A 89 -6.13 13.05 -3.33
CA TRP A 89 -6.99 12.56 -2.27
C TRP A 89 -6.28 12.45 -0.91
N MET A 90 -5.02 11.98 -0.91
CA MET A 90 -4.22 11.89 0.32
C MET A 90 -3.94 13.26 0.92
N ILE A 91 -3.59 14.24 0.08
CA ILE A 91 -3.34 15.62 0.49
C ILE A 91 -4.61 16.25 1.05
N HIS A 92 -5.73 16.10 0.33
CA HIS A 92 -7.02 16.62 0.74
C HIS A 92 -7.46 16.06 2.10
N PHE A 93 -7.37 14.75 2.28
CA PHE A 93 -7.67 14.11 3.56
C PHE A 93 -6.76 14.61 4.70
N TYR A 94 -5.46 14.74 4.43
CA TYR A 94 -4.52 15.27 5.41
C TYR A 94 -4.91 16.68 5.88
N GLN A 95 -5.27 17.57 4.95
CA GLN A 95 -5.72 18.92 5.27
C GLN A 95 -7.01 18.93 6.10
N TRP A 96 -7.93 18.03 5.79
CA TRP A 96 -9.13 17.85 6.60
C TRP A 96 -8.78 17.44 8.03
N VAL A 97 -7.91 16.45 8.23
CA VAL A 97 -7.45 16.03 9.58
C VAL A 97 -6.79 17.21 10.33
N ILE A 98 -5.93 17.98 9.66
CA ILE A 98 -5.32 19.18 10.27
C ILE A 98 -6.40 20.14 10.76
N ASN A 99 -7.46 20.35 9.99
CA ASN A 99 -8.55 21.26 10.37
C ASN A 99 -9.37 20.72 11.56
N GLU A 100 -9.68 19.42 11.59
CA GLU A 100 -10.38 18.79 12.69
C GLU A 100 -9.58 18.80 14.00
N GLU A 101 -8.25 18.67 13.91
CA GLU A 101 -7.35 18.53 15.05
C GLU A 101 -6.68 19.84 15.50
N LYS A 102 -7.05 20.98 14.90
CA LYS A 102 -6.43 22.32 15.15
C LYS A 102 -6.27 22.69 16.61
N THR A 103 -7.21 22.28 17.46
CA THR A 103 -7.23 22.67 18.88
C THR A 103 -6.39 21.79 19.78
N LEU A 104 -5.89 20.64 19.28
CA LEU A 104 -5.29 19.61 20.11
C LEU A 104 -3.76 19.63 20.13
N ASN A 105 -3.10 20.42 19.27
CA ASN A 105 -1.64 20.46 19.13
C ASN A 105 -1.00 19.06 19.05
N ASN A 106 -1.66 18.15 18.34
CA ASN A 106 -1.27 16.76 18.21
C ASN A 106 -0.16 16.59 17.19
N LYS A 107 0.76 15.65 17.45
CA LYS A 107 1.77 15.24 16.47
C LYS A 107 1.15 14.26 15.47
N ILE A 108 1.29 14.53 14.17
CA ILE A 108 0.72 13.73 13.08
C ILE A 108 1.82 12.93 12.38
N TYR A 109 1.57 11.65 12.24
CA TYR A 109 2.40 10.69 11.54
C TYR A 109 1.58 10.05 10.42
N ILE A 110 2.19 9.81 9.27
CA ILE A 110 1.49 9.24 8.12
C ILE A 110 2.16 7.94 7.71
N ILE A 111 1.33 6.94 7.42
CA ILE A 111 1.76 5.64 6.91
C ILE A 111 1.05 5.41 5.58
N GLY A 112 1.81 5.07 4.54
CA GLY A 112 1.28 4.60 3.26
C GLY A 112 1.58 3.12 3.08
N MET A 113 0.55 2.32 2.83
CA MET A 113 0.68 0.87 2.68
C MET A 113 0.71 0.46 1.22
N SER A 114 1.57 -0.49 0.86
CA SER A 114 1.62 -1.10 -0.49
C SER A 114 1.68 -0.01 -1.58
N PHE A 115 0.78 -0.05 -2.56
CA PHE A 115 0.63 0.99 -3.58
C PHE A 115 0.42 2.39 -2.99
N GLY A 116 -0.34 2.50 -1.90
CA GLY A 116 -0.53 3.76 -1.17
C GLY A 116 0.77 4.36 -0.62
N GLY A 117 1.81 3.56 -0.40
CA GLY A 117 3.12 4.05 0.01
C GLY A 117 3.82 4.88 -1.07
N ALA A 118 3.84 4.42 -2.31
CA ALA A 118 4.42 5.18 -3.43
C ALA A 118 3.61 6.46 -3.71
N LEU A 119 2.27 6.38 -3.65
CA LEU A 119 1.41 7.55 -3.80
C LEU A 119 1.60 8.59 -2.69
N LEU A 120 1.82 8.14 -1.44
CA LEU A 120 2.16 9.03 -0.34
C LEU A 120 3.48 9.75 -0.61
N LEU A 121 4.51 9.04 -1.08
CA LEU A 121 5.78 9.67 -1.47
C LEU A 121 5.58 10.67 -2.61
N LYS A 122 4.72 10.37 -3.59
CA LYS A 122 4.36 11.30 -4.65
C LYS A 122 3.65 12.54 -4.11
N ALA A 123 2.75 12.36 -3.15
CA ALA A 123 2.06 13.47 -2.49
C ALA A 123 3.03 14.41 -1.77
N THR A 124 4.14 13.90 -1.22
CA THR A 124 5.14 14.74 -0.53
C THR A 124 5.86 15.74 -1.44
N GLN A 125 5.87 15.49 -2.75
CA GLN A 125 6.48 16.43 -3.71
C GLN A 125 5.70 17.75 -3.80
N LYS A 126 4.42 17.74 -3.46
CA LYS A 126 3.55 18.93 -3.41
C LYS A 126 3.60 19.58 -2.01
N LEU A 127 4.80 19.94 -1.52
CA LEU A 127 5.04 20.43 -0.15
C LEU A 127 4.12 21.53 0.33
N GLY A 128 3.71 22.44 -0.54
CA GLY A 128 2.77 23.50 -0.20
C GLY A 128 1.41 23.01 0.28
N LEU A 129 1.09 21.74 0.05
CA LEU A 129 -0.17 21.12 0.41
C LEU A 129 -0.10 20.35 1.74
N PHE A 130 1.10 19.94 2.19
CA PHE A 130 1.34 19.39 3.54
C PHE A 130 1.77 20.51 4.50
N THR A 131 0.85 21.40 4.86
CA THR A 131 1.11 22.51 5.77
C THR A 131 0.13 22.47 6.95
N PRO A 132 0.61 22.29 8.18
CA PRO A 132 2.00 21.97 8.56
C PRO A 132 2.45 20.57 8.10
N PRO A 133 3.76 20.33 7.93
CA PRO A 133 4.24 19.00 7.52
C PRO A 133 3.97 17.96 8.62
N PRO A 134 3.78 16.69 8.25
CA PRO A 134 3.68 15.60 9.23
C PRO A 134 5.00 15.45 10.00
N ASN A 135 4.92 14.97 11.24
CA ASN A 135 6.11 14.72 12.05
C ASN A 135 7.03 13.66 11.45
N ALA A 136 6.47 12.60 10.88
CA ALA A 136 7.21 11.61 10.13
C ALA A 136 6.30 10.89 9.12
N ILE A 137 6.93 10.32 8.09
CA ILE A 137 6.29 9.53 7.04
C ILE A 137 6.90 8.13 7.04
N MET A 138 6.04 7.11 6.92
CA MET A 138 6.46 5.72 6.75
C MET A 138 5.78 5.08 5.55
N THR A 139 6.52 4.28 4.80
CA THR A 139 5.95 3.36 3.79
C THR A 139 6.03 1.93 4.31
N TYR A 140 5.01 1.13 4.02
CA TYR A 140 4.95 -0.28 4.37
C TYR A 140 4.68 -1.12 3.12
N GLY A 141 5.64 -2.00 2.76
CA GLY A 141 5.49 -2.92 1.64
C GLY A 141 5.30 -2.22 0.30
N THR A 142 6.01 -1.11 0.04
CA THR A 142 5.86 -0.33 -1.19
C THR A 142 6.92 -0.68 -2.23
N PHE A 143 6.63 -0.37 -3.49
CA PHE A 143 7.53 -0.56 -4.62
C PHE A 143 8.36 0.70 -4.89
N TYR A 144 9.45 0.49 -5.62
CA TYR A 144 10.32 1.55 -6.17
C TYR A 144 10.11 1.73 -7.68
N ASN A 145 9.94 0.61 -8.39
CA ASN A 145 9.84 0.59 -9.84
C ASN A 145 8.78 -0.41 -10.32
N PHE A 146 7.80 0.04 -11.08
CA PHE A 146 6.79 -0.84 -11.65
C PHE A 146 7.35 -1.87 -12.61
N ASP A 147 8.39 -1.56 -13.39
CA ASP A 147 8.96 -2.52 -14.35
C ASP A 147 9.45 -3.80 -13.67
N THR A 148 10.16 -3.65 -12.54
CA THR A 148 10.67 -4.78 -11.75
C THR A 148 9.56 -5.47 -10.99
N THR A 149 8.60 -4.71 -10.45
CA THR A 149 7.42 -5.25 -9.76
C THR A 149 6.54 -6.06 -10.72
N PHE A 150 6.26 -5.57 -11.92
CA PHE A 150 5.48 -6.28 -12.93
C PHE A 150 6.18 -7.57 -13.41
N ASN A 151 7.51 -7.50 -13.58
CA ASN A 151 8.27 -8.71 -13.88
C ASN A 151 8.18 -9.74 -12.76
N PHE A 152 8.26 -9.31 -11.51
CA PHE A 152 8.07 -10.20 -10.34
C PHE A 152 6.68 -10.84 -10.35
N LEU A 153 5.62 -10.06 -10.54
CA LEU A 153 4.23 -10.56 -10.51
C LEU A 153 3.94 -11.60 -11.60
N THR A 154 4.70 -11.59 -12.70
CA THR A 154 4.51 -12.56 -13.80
C THR A 154 5.47 -13.74 -13.76
N THR A 155 6.60 -13.60 -13.06
CA THR A 155 7.66 -14.63 -13.09
C THR A 155 8.02 -15.17 -11.72
N GLY A 156 7.62 -14.51 -10.64
CA GLY A 156 8.07 -14.80 -9.28
C GLY A 156 9.55 -14.47 -9.03
N VAL A 157 10.23 -13.89 -10.03
CA VAL A 157 11.67 -13.65 -9.98
C VAL A 157 11.98 -12.23 -9.52
N TYR A 158 12.86 -12.13 -8.54
CA TYR A 158 13.48 -10.87 -8.13
C TYR A 158 14.98 -11.07 -7.88
N HIS A 159 15.73 -10.00 -7.79
CA HIS A 159 17.17 -10.06 -7.59
C HIS A 159 17.57 -9.42 -6.26
N LEU A 160 18.37 -10.17 -5.50
CA LEU A 160 19.08 -9.66 -4.34
C LEU A 160 20.56 -9.54 -4.76
N GLU A 161 20.99 -8.32 -5.02
CA GLU A 161 22.27 -8.05 -5.68
C GLU A 161 22.35 -8.80 -7.03
N GLU A 162 23.31 -9.67 -7.24
CA GLU A 162 23.45 -10.49 -8.43
C GLU A 162 22.74 -11.86 -8.34
N THR A 163 22.17 -12.18 -7.15
CA THR A 163 21.53 -13.48 -6.92
C THR A 163 20.08 -13.43 -7.35
N LYS A 164 19.71 -14.37 -8.23
CA LYS A 164 18.34 -14.59 -8.65
C LYS A 164 17.59 -15.36 -7.58
N MET A 165 16.49 -14.79 -7.10
CA MET A 165 15.60 -15.38 -6.11
C MET A 165 14.23 -15.65 -6.74
N TYR A 166 13.48 -16.59 -6.15
CA TYR A 166 12.14 -16.92 -6.58
C TYR A 166 11.18 -17.02 -5.39
N VAL A 167 10.01 -16.38 -5.53
CA VAL A 167 8.86 -16.55 -4.64
C VAL A 167 7.61 -16.63 -5.50
N GLN A 168 6.68 -17.55 -5.18
CA GLN A 168 5.40 -17.62 -5.87
C GLN A 168 4.64 -16.29 -5.67
N PRO A 169 4.36 -15.52 -6.74
CA PRO A 169 3.67 -14.25 -6.62
C PRO A 169 2.21 -14.46 -6.22
N HIS A 170 1.64 -13.45 -5.57
CA HIS A 170 0.22 -13.40 -5.27
C HIS A 170 -0.56 -12.98 -6.52
N ASP A 171 -1.70 -13.60 -6.79
CA ASP A 171 -2.57 -13.34 -7.95
C ASP A 171 -3.08 -11.90 -8.03
N TRP A 172 -3.39 -11.33 -6.87
CA TRP A 172 -4.01 -10.01 -6.76
C TRP A 172 -3.27 -8.90 -7.54
N GLY A 173 -1.94 -8.91 -7.52
CA GLY A 173 -1.16 -7.90 -8.22
C GLY A 173 -1.39 -7.90 -9.74
N ALA A 174 -1.39 -9.08 -10.37
CA ALA A 174 -1.64 -9.21 -11.80
C ALA A 174 -3.11 -8.89 -12.14
N ILE A 175 -4.06 -9.29 -11.29
CA ILE A 175 -5.50 -8.96 -11.44
C ILE A 175 -5.69 -7.45 -11.46
N VAL A 176 -5.12 -6.71 -10.50
CA VAL A 176 -5.23 -5.25 -10.42
C VAL A 176 -4.59 -4.57 -11.63
N ILE A 177 -3.45 -5.05 -12.12
CA ILE A 177 -2.80 -4.51 -13.33
C ILE A 177 -3.70 -4.68 -14.55
N LEU A 178 -4.21 -5.89 -14.78
CA LEU A 178 -5.08 -6.15 -15.92
C LEU A 178 -6.40 -5.39 -15.81
N ASN A 179 -6.97 -5.24 -14.62
CA ASN A 179 -8.16 -4.43 -14.40
C ASN A 179 -7.98 -2.97 -14.87
N ASN A 180 -6.80 -2.39 -14.68
CA ASN A 180 -6.54 -1.00 -15.04
C ASN A 180 -6.11 -0.80 -16.49
N TYR A 181 -5.39 -1.77 -17.05
CA TYR A 181 -4.62 -1.50 -18.27
C TYR A 181 -4.93 -2.43 -19.44
N LEU A 182 -5.73 -3.49 -19.27
CA LEU A 182 -6.02 -4.45 -20.35
C LEU A 182 -6.68 -3.80 -21.57
N GLU A 183 -7.52 -2.78 -21.35
CA GLU A 183 -8.17 -2.04 -22.43
C GLU A 183 -7.18 -1.29 -23.34
N HIS A 184 -6.02 -0.93 -22.82
CA HIS A 184 -5.02 -0.12 -23.53
C HIS A 184 -4.08 -0.92 -24.43
N ILE A 185 -4.19 -2.25 -24.45
CA ILE A 185 -3.35 -3.12 -25.25
C ILE A 185 -4.16 -4.00 -26.20
N ASP A 186 -3.51 -4.46 -27.27
CA ASP A 186 -4.08 -5.50 -28.10
C ASP A 186 -3.80 -6.89 -27.52
N THR A 187 -4.79 -7.78 -27.61
CA THR A 187 -4.72 -9.15 -27.15
C THR A 187 -5.57 -10.07 -28.02
N VAL A 188 -5.23 -11.33 -28.04
CA VAL A 188 -6.00 -12.39 -28.74
C VAL A 188 -7.24 -12.82 -27.95
N TYR A 189 -7.32 -12.47 -26.67
CA TYR A 189 -8.43 -12.78 -25.78
C TYR A 189 -9.55 -11.76 -25.92
N ASP A 190 -10.77 -12.18 -25.60
CA ASP A 190 -11.91 -11.24 -25.48
C ASP A 190 -11.75 -10.41 -24.20
N LYS A 191 -11.26 -9.17 -24.35
CA LYS A 191 -11.05 -8.24 -23.25
C LYS A 191 -12.33 -8.02 -22.44
N THR A 192 -13.49 -7.97 -23.07
CA THR A 192 -14.77 -7.77 -22.40
C THR A 192 -15.06 -8.90 -21.43
N ASN A 193 -14.85 -10.15 -21.87
CA ASN A 193 -15.03 -11.32 -21.03
C ASN A 193 -14.02 -11.38 -19.88
N ILE A 194 -12.75 -11.12 -20.18
CA ILE A 194 -11.68 -11.12 -19.16
C ILE A 194 -11.95 -10.04 -18.11
N LEU A 195 -12.21 -8.79 -18.52
CA LEU A 195 -12.47 -7.69 -17.60
C LEU A 195 -13.74 -7.88 -16.77
N LYS A 196 -14.79 -8.46 -17.38
CA LYS A 196 -16.00 -8.81 -16.64
C LYS A 196 -15.73 -9.86 -15.55
N ASN A 197 -14.90 -10.86 -15.83
CA ASN A 197 -14.50 -11.84 -14.82
C ASN A 197 -13.68 -11.19 -13.72
N ILE A 198 -12.70 -10.36 -14.08
CA ILE A 198 -11.88 -9.60 -13.15
C ILE A 198 -12.76 -8.67 -12.30
N SER A 199 -13.78 -8.02 -12.86
CA SER A 199 -14.65 -7.13 -12.09
C SER A 199 -15.39 -7.85 -10.95
N TYR A 200 -15.79 -9.10 -11.13
CA TYR A 200 -16.35 -9.89 -10.02
C TYR A 200 -15.33 -10.14 -8.90
N LEU A 201 -14.07 -10.46 -9.26
CA LEU A 201 -13.01 -10.66 -8.27
C LEU A 201 -12.70 -9.37 -7.50
N VAL A 202 -12.64 -8.26 -8.21
CA VAL A 202 -12.38 -6.91 -7.66
C VAL A 202 -13.49 -6.47 -6.69
N ASN A 203 -14.72 -6.89 -6.95
CA ASN A 203 -15.88 -6.59 -6.09
C ASN A 203 -16.08 -7.61 -4.96
N ASP A 204 -15.14 -8.50 -4.73
CA ASP A 204 -15.23 -9.58 -3.73
C ASP A 204 -16.42 -10.54 -3.99
N GLU A 205 -16.64 -10.88 -5.26
CA GLU A 205 -17.69 -11.76 -5.75
C GLU A 205 -17.10 -13.03 -6.41
N PRO A 206 -16.30 -13.85 -5.71
CA PRO A 206 -15.58 -14.98 -6.32
C PRO A 206 -16.51 -16.06 -6.90
N GLU A 207 -17.69 -16.24 -6.33
CA GLU A 207 -18.70 -17.19 -6.84
C GLU A 207 -19.24 -16.75 -8.20
N ASN A 208 -19.55 -15.46 -8.37
CA ASN A 208 -19.98 -14.88 -9.64
C ASN A 208 -18.88 -14.95 -10.69
N ALA A 209 -17.63 -14.72 -10.30
CA ALA A 209 -16.46 -14.90 -11.18
C ALA A 209 -16.35 -16.35 -11.68
N GLU A 210 -16.52 -17.33 -10.80
CA GLU A 210 -16.46 -18.74 -11.17
C GLU A 210 -17.60 -19.14 -12.12
N ILE A 211 -18.84 -18.74 -11.81
CA ILE A 211 -20.01 -18.99 -12.67
C ILE A 211 -19.79 -18.38 -14.05
N HIS A 212 -19.40 -17.12 -14.12
CA HIS A 212 -19.13 -16.44 -15.38
C HIS A 212 -18.01 -17.14 -16.17
N ARG A 213 -16.89 -17.49 -15.53
CA ARG A 213 -15.76 -18.14 -16.18
C ARG A 213 -16.14 -19.46 -16.86
N LYS A 214 -17.00 -20.25 -16.23
CA LYS A 214 -17.50 -21.51 -16.80
C LYS A 214 -18.35 -21.33 -18.07
N THR A 215 -18.83 -20.12 -18.36
CA THR A 215 -19.60 -19.81 -19.60
C THR A 215 -18.71 -19.38 -20.75
N LEU A 216 -17.44 -19.11 -20.51
CA LEU A 216 -16.51 -18.56 -21.50
C LEU A 216 -15.95 -19.67 -22.42
N PRO A 217 -15.38 -19.32 -23.60
CA PRO A 217 -14.58 -20.23 -24.39
C PRO A 217 -13.43 -20.85 -23.57
N GLU A 218 -13.07 -22.09 -23.87
CA GLU A 218 -12.03 -22.82 -23.14
C GLU A 218 -10.70 -22.05 -23.05
N PHE A 219 -10.35 -21.34 -24.11
CA PHE A 219 -9.15 -20.51 -24.17
C PHE A 219 -9.15 -19.39 -23.12
N ASP A 220 -10.26 -18.66 -22.98
CA ASP A 220 -10.42 -17.60 -21.95
C ASP A 220 -10.48 -18.19 -20.54
N GLN A 221 -11.08 -19.40 -20.38
CA GLN A 221 -11.09 -20.09 -19.09
C GLN A 221 -9.68 -20.44 -18.62
N ILE A 222 -8.82 -20.96 -19.52
CA ILE A 222 -7.42 -21.31 -19.19
C ILE A 222 -6.66 -20.04 -18.74
N TYR A 223 -6.78 -18.96 -19.49
CA TYR A 223 -6.14 -17.68 -19.15
C TYR A 223 -6.53 -17.18 -17.74
N LEU A 224 -7.83 -17.16 -17.45
CA LEU A 224 -8.35 -16.69 -16.16
C LEU A 224 -7.98 -17.64 -15.01
N ASN A 225 -7.99 -18.96 -15.23
CA ASN A 225 -7.55 -19.92 -14.23
C ASN A 225 -6.07 -19.73 -13.88
N ASP A 226 -5.21 -19.58 -14.89
CA ASP A 226 -3.79 -19.34 -14.68
C ASP A 226 -3.53 -18.00 -13.97
N LEU A 227 -4.31 -16.97 -14.29
CA LEU A 227 -4.25 -15.67 -13.62
C LEU A 227 -4.58 -15.81 -12.12
N ILE A 228 -5.69 -16.45 -11.78
CA ILE A 228 -6.18 -16.60 -10.40
C ILE A 228 -5.27 -17.54 -9.58
N GLU A 229 -4.69 -18.55 -10.21
CA GLU A 229 -3.77 -19.47 -9.54
C GLU A 229 -2.31 -18.98 -9.56
N SER A 230 -2.05 -17.77 -10.05
CA SER A 230 -0.70 -17.21 -10.24
C SER A 230 0.25 -18.17 -10.98
N LYS A 231 -0.27 -18.93 -11.92
CA LYS A 231 0.52 -19.81 -12.76
C LYS A 231 1.28 -19.01 -13.81
N HIS A 232 2.48 -19.50 -14.12
CA HIS A 232 3.22 -18.94 -15.24
C HIS A 232 2.45 -19.17 -16.56
N ASN A 233 1.98 -18.09 -17.16
CA ASN A 233 1.31 -18.07 -18.44
C ASN A 233 2.00 -17.07 -19.37
N PRO A 234 2.53 -17.50 -20.54
CA PRO A 234 3.22 -16.61 -21.47
C PRO A 234 2.36 -15.45 -21.96
N ASP A 235 1.05 -15.66 -22.12
CA ASP A 235 0.14 -14.65 -22.64
C ASP A 235 -0.17 -13.57 -21.59
N ILE A 236 -0.30 -13.97 -20.30
CA ILE A 236 -0.39 -13.01 -19.18
C ILE A 236 0.89 -12.16 -19.13
N LYS A 237 2.04 -12.79 -19.26
CA LYS A 237 3.32 -12.09 -19.30
C LYS A 237 3.39 -11.13 -20.48
N LEU A 238 3.00 -11.57 -21.68
CA LEU A 238 2.99 -10.75 -22.89
C LEU A 238 2.05 -9.55 -22.73
N ALA A 239 0.85 -9.75 -22.16
CA ALA A 239 -0.08 -8.66 -21.86
C ALA A 239 0.55 -7.62 -20.94
N ILE A 240 1.17 -8.04 -19.83
CA ILE A 240 1.84 -7.14 -18.89
C ILE A 240 3.04 -6.44 -19.53
N ASP A 241 3.84 -7.12 -20.33
CA ASP A 241 4.95 -6.49 -21.06
C ASP A 241 4.44 -5.45 -22.10
N SER A 242 3.31 -5.71 -22.75
CA SER A 242 2.66 -4.75 -23.65
C SER A 242 2.13 -3.52 -22.89
N ILE A 243 1.54 -3.71 -21.70
CA ILE A 243 1.11 -2.64 -20.81
C ILE A 243 2.30 -1.75 -20.43
N LYS A 244 3.45 -2.33 -20.08
CA LYS A 244 4.67 -1.57 -19.73
C LYS A 244 5.14 -0.65 -20.87
N ILE A 245 4.94 -1.07 -22.11
CA ILE A 245 5.30 -0.27 -23.29
C ILE A 245 4.25 0.81 -23.55
N THR A 246 2.96 0.42 -23.61
CA THR A 246 1.86 1.30 -24.00
C THR A 246 1.55 2.36 -22.94
N CYS A 247 1.58 1.98 -21.65
CA CYS A 247 1.26 2.86 -20.52
C CYS A 247 2.53 3.41 -19.82
N LYS A 248 3.67 3.41 -20.50
CA LYS A 248 4.99 3.74 -19.95
C LYS A 248 4.99 5.06 -19.16
N ASP A 249 4.46 6.12 -19.72
CA ASP A 249 4.55 7.46 -19.12
C ASP A 249 3.74 7.53 -17.81
N GLU A 250 2.58 6.89 -17.76
CA GLU A 250 1.79 6.80 -16.54
C GLU A 250 2.50 5.96 -15.48
N LEU A 251 2.99 4.76 -15.84
CA LEU A 251 3.72 3.88 -14.94
C LEU A 251 5.00 4.54 -14.39
N HIS A 252 5.71 5.31 -15.23
CA HIS A 252 6.86 6.11 -14.79
C HIS A 252 6.43 7.21 -13.81
N SER A 253 5.31 7.87 -14.06
CA SER A 253 4.76 8.89 -13.16
C SER A 253 4.43 8.35 -11.77
N LEU A 254 4.12 7.06 -11.66
CA LEU A 254 3.78 6.35 -10.43
C LEU A 254 4.99 5.70 -9.75
N SER A 255 6.09 5.47 -10.49
CA SER A 255 7.28 4.78 -9.97
C SER A 255 8.26 5.74 -9.32
N PRO A 256 8.54 5.63 -8.00
CA PRO A 256 9.52 6.47 -7.29
C PRO A 256 10.87 6.57 -7.98
N LYS A 257 11.30 5.54 -8.69
CA LYS A 257 12.54 5.49 -9.48
C LYS A 257 12.78 6.71 -10.37
N TYR A 258 11.72 7.31 -10.90
CA TYR A 258 11.84 8.41 -11.87
C TYR A 258 11.72 9.80 -11.24
N TRP A 259 11.46 9.87 -9.92
CA TRP A 259 11.22 11.14 -9.24
C TRP A 259 11.61 11.16 -7.76
N TYR A 260 12.32 10.13 -7.26
CA TYR A 260 12.74 10.03 -5.85
C TYR A 260 13.53 11.25 -5.35
N GLU A 261 14.28 11.93 -6.22
CA GLU A 261 15.04 13.13 -5.88
C GLU A 261 14.18 14.28 -5.34
N ASN A 262 12.89 14.25 -5.66
CA ASN A 262 11.92 15.24 -5.19
C ASN A 262 11.27 14.86 -3.85
N ILE A 263 11.62 13.72 -3.27
CA ILE A 263 11.10 13.29 -1.96
C ILE A 263 11.79 14.09 -0.88
N ILE A 264 11.01 14.82 -0.09
CA ILE A 264 11.53 15.71 0.94
C ILE A 264 11.24 15.16 2.33
N GLY A 265 12.23 15.34 3.24
CA GLY A 265 12.15 14.88 4.62
C GLY A 265 12.65 13.46 4.82
N LYS A 266 12.55 13.00 6.07
CA LYS A 266 12.95 11.62 6.43
C LYS A 266 11.82 10.65 6.18
N VAL A 267 12.14 9.55 5.48
CA VAL A 267 11.22 8.46 5.20
C VAL A 267 11.63 7.21 5.98
N PHE A 268 10.71 6.67 6.75
CA PHE A 268 10.83 5.35 7.36
C PHE A 268 10.25 4.32 6.40
N ILE A 269 10.97 3.22 6.18
CA ILE A 269 10.60 2.19 5.19
C ILE A 269 10.54 0.86 5.91
N LEU A 270 9.36 0.26 5.98
CA LEU A 270 9.13 -1.06 6.55
C LEU A 270 8.69 -2.03 5.46
N HIS A 271 9.28 -3.22 5.40
CA HIS A 271 8.88 -4.24 4.44
C HIS A 271 8.99 -5.65 5.06
N GLY A 272 8.05 -6.52 4.72
CA GLY A 272 8.11 -7.94 5.08
C GLY A 272 9.06 -8.70 4.14
N MET A 273 9.97 -9.51 4.70
CA MET A 273 10.92 -10.27 3.89
C MET A 273 10.23 -11.28 2.96
N ASN A 274 9.09 -11.83 3.38
CA ASN A 274 8.33 -12.83 2.66
C ASN A 274 7.14 -12.24 1.90
N ASP A 275 7.21 -10.95 1.54
CA ASP A 275 6.18 -10.31 0.73
C ASP A 275 6.18 -10.93 -0.68
N ASN A 276 5.05 -11.53 -1.05
CA ASN A 276 4.85 -12.18 -2.33
C ASN A 276 4.01 -11.36 -3.32
N MET A 277 3.70 -10.10 -2.96
CA MET A 277 3.05 -9.15 -3.84
C MET A 277 4.06 -8.12 -4.38
N ILE A 278 4.90 -7.60 -3.50
CA ILE A 278 5.97 -6.67 -3.83
C ILE A 278 7.25 -7.19 -3.19
N PRO A 279 8.30 -7.55 -3.93
CA PRO A 279 9.51 -8.07 -3.34
C PRO A 279 10.20 -7.00 -2.49
N TYR A 280 10.66 -7.36 -1.31
CA TYR A 280 11.29 -6.41 -0.37
C TYR A 280 12.51 -5.67 -0.95
N THR A 281 13.11 -6.20 -2.00
CA THR A 281 14.20 -5.55 -2.74
C THR A 281 13.78 -4.22 -3.34
N GLU A 282 12.50 -4.02 -3.63
CA GLU A 282 11.95 -2.72 -4.06
C GLU A 282 12.14 -1.66 -2.96
N SER A 283 11.80 -1.98 -1.71
CA SER A 283 12.06 -1.08 -0.58
C SER A 283 13.55 -0.87 -0.29
N VAL A 284 14.39 -1.88 -0.53
CA VAL A 284 15.85 -1.73 -0.44
C VAL A 284 16.36 -0.71 -1.47
N GLN A 285 15.89 -0.78 -2.72
CA GLN A 285 16.26 0.18 -3.76
C GLN A 285 15.74 1.58 -3.43
N LEU A 286 14.49 1.68 -2.98
CA LEU A 286 13.90 2.94 -2.54
C LEU A 286 14.75 3.59 -1.43
N SER A 287 15.16 2.82 -0.42
CA SER A 287 16.01 3.32 0.67
C SER A 287 17.38 3.78 0.21
N LYS A 288 17.99 3.09 -0.76
CA LYS A 288 19.28 3.50 -1.34
C LYS A 288 19.18 4.80 -2.14
N SER A 289 18.00 5.11 -2.67
CA SER A 289 17.77 6.29 -3.51
C SER A 289 17.41 7.54 -2.71
N ILE A 290 16.82 7.39 -1.50
CA ILE A 290 16.41 8.51 -0.66
C ILE A 290 17.51 8.83 0.36
N ASP A 291 18.07 10.02 0.30
CA ASP A 291 19.18 10.46 1.18
C ASP A 291 18.87 10.31 2.68
N LYS A 292 17.64 10.69 3.08
CA LYS A 292 17.18 10.61 4.46
C LYS A 292 16.17 9.49 4.63
N SER A 293 16.61 8.25 4.56
CA SER A 293 15.76 7.10 4.82
C SER A 293 16.25 6.27 6.01
N GLU A 294 15.33 5.51 6.60
CA GLU A 294 15.61 4.45 7.56
C GLU A 294 14.79 3.24 7.20
N ILE A 295 15.43 2.08 7.01
CA ILE A 295 14.76 0.88 6.54
C ILE A 295 14.82 -0.25 7.57
N LEU A 296 13.72 -0.99 7.67
CA LEU A 296 13.64 -2.28 8.32
C LEU A 296 13.00 -3.31 7.40
N ILE A 297 13.74 -4.36 7.06
CA ILE A 297 13.19 -5.57 6.45
C ILE A 297 12.89 -6.56 7.57
N SER A 298 11.61 -6.83 7.80
CA SER A 298 11.15 -7.68 8.91
C SER A 298 10.94 -9.12 8.45
N LYS A 299 11.45 -10.07 9.23
CA LYS A 299 11.19 -11.51 9.04
C LYS A 299 9.87 -11.96 9.68
N LEU A 300 9.21 -11.08 10.44
CA LEU A 300 7.95 -11.42 11.13
C LEU A 300 6.71 -11.37 10.24
N TYR A 301 6.81 -10.67 9.10
CA TYR A 301 5.68 -10.42 8.22
C TYR A 301 5.99 -10.85 6.79
N GLY A 302 5.10 -11.70 6.23
CA GLY A 302 4.84 -11.78 4.79
C GLY A 302 3.61 -10.92 4.50
N HIS A 303 3.19 -10.84 3.24
CA HIS A 303 2.02 -10.02 2.88
C HIS A 303 0.75 -10.47 3.65
N ASN A 304 0.62 -11.76 3.96
CA ASN A 304 -0.56 -12.35 4.60
C ASN A 304 -0.26 -13.40 5.69
N SER A 305 0.97 -13.64 6.13
CA SER A 305 1.26 -14.71 7.11
C SER A 305 2.47 -14.44 8.00
N GLN A 306 2.36 -14.89 9.25
CA GLN A 306 3.51 -15.02 10.16
C GLN A 306 4.34 -16.25 9.76
N ASP A 307 5.66 -16.10 9.75
CA ASP A 307 6.57 -17.23 9.51
C ASP A 307 6.58 -18.15 10.74
N GLU A 308 5.91 -19.30 10.63
CA GLU A 308 5.75 -20.26 11.74
C GLU A 308 7.04 -21.02 12.08
N ASN A 309 8.03 -21.06 11.19
CA ASN A 309 9.21 -21.92 11.29
C ASN A 309 10.42 -21.33 12.01
N SER A 310 10.36 -20.11 12.55
CA SER A 310 11.50 -19.51 13.24
C SER A 310 11.51 -19.84 14.74
N SER A 311 12.72 -20.08 15.31
CA SER A 311 12.88 -20.34 16.76
C SER A 311 12.38 -19.14 17.60
N GLY A 312 11.89 -19.38 18.82
CA GLY A 312 11.38 -18.32 19.71
C GLY A 312 12.37 -17.19 19.98
N ILE A 313 13.68 -17.50 20.06
CA ILE A 313 14.73 -16.49 20.23
C ILE A 313 14.89 -15.61 18.97
N SER A 314 14.76 -16.19 17.78
CA SER A 314 14.80 -15.44 16.52
C SER A 314 13.60 -14.49 16.42
N LYS A 315 12.40 -14.96 16.72
CA LYS A 315 11.17 -14.14 16.77
C LYS A 315 11.31 -12.97 17.76
N LEU A 316 11.88 -13.22 18.93
CA LEU A 316 12.09 -12.17 19.94
C LEU A 316 13.07 -11.09 19.42
N LYS A 317 14.18 -11.49 18.81
CA LYS A 317 15.15 -10.52 18.23
C LYS A 317 14.50 -9.66 17.14
N GLU A 318 13.72 -10.26 16.25
CA GLU A 318 13.00 -9.51 15.21
C GLU A 318 11.94 -8.59 15.81
N ALA A 319 11.19 -9.02 16.82
CA ALA A 319 10.24 -8.17 17.54
C ALA A 319 10.93 -6.95 18.18
N VAL A 320 12.10 -7.13 18.79
CA VAL A 320 12.88 -6.02 19.35
C VAL A 320 13.32 -5.03 18.27
N LYS A 321 13.77 -5.51 17.09
CA LYS A 321 14.12 -4.63 15.97
C LYS A 321 12.91 -3.83 15.49
N LEU A 322 11.76 -4.48 15.34
CA LEU A 322 10.53 -3.81 14.92
C LEU A 322 10.09 -2.75 15.93
N VAL A 323 10.06 -3.09 17.22
CA VAL A 323 9.71 -2.14 18.29
C VAL A 323 10.69 -0.95 18.31
N THR A 324 11.98 -1.21 18.13
CA THR A 324 13.01 -0.17 18.08
C THR A 324 12.80 0.76 16.89
N PHE A 325 12.53 0.20 15.70
CA PHE A 325 12.26 0.96 14.48
C PHE A 325 10.99 1.82 14.64
N LEU A 326 9.89 1.22 15.11
CA LEU A 326 8.64 1.95 15.36
C LEU A 326 8.79 3.02 16.43
N SER A 327 9.58 2.77 17.47
CA SER A 327 9.87 3.76 18.50
C SER A 327 10.63 4.98 17.94
N ARG A 328 11.55 4.76 17.00
CA ARG A 328 12.26 5.85 16.31
C ARG A 328 11.29 6.62 15.39
N PHE A 329 10.43 5.93 14.65
CA PHE A 329 9.38 6.56 13.84
C PHE A 329 8.48 7.44 14.70
N ILE A 330 7.90 6.90 15.78
CA ILE A 330 6.97 7.62 16.68
C ILE A 330 7.67 8.73 17.46
N GLY A 331 8.98 8.60 17.71
CA GLY A 331 9.79 9.60 18.41
C GLY A 331 10.33 10.71 17.51
N TYR A 332 10.31 10.53 16.20
CA TYR A 332 10.84 11.50 15.25
C TYR A 332 10.01 12.78 15.21
N ASP A 333 10.69 13.91 15.09
CA ASP A 333 10.06 15.22 14.94
C ASP A 333 10.83 16.03 13.89
N ALA A 334 10.21 16.21 12.73
CA ALA A 334 10.79 16.93 11.60
C ALA A 334 11.17 18.39 11.97
N ASN A 335 10.49 18.99 12.96
CA ASN A 335 10.79 20.35 13.40
C ASN A 335 12.12 20.47 14.16
N THR A 336 12.66 19.34 14.66
CA THR A 336 13.97 19.32 15.36
C THR A 336 15.13 19.05 14.40
N ASP A 337 14.85 18.53 13.21
CA ASP A 337 15.84 18.11 12.20
C ASP A 337 16.15 19.23 11.16
N ILE A 338 15.52 20.41 11.30
CA ILE A 338 15.84 21.56 10.46
C ILE A 338 17.21 22.06 10.88
N PRO A 339 18.26 22.00 10.00
CA PRO A 339 19.52 22.64 10.30
C PRO A 339 19.21 24.11 10.59
N ARG A 340 19.57 24.58 11.79
CA ARG A 340 19.55 26.02 12.07
C ARG A 340 20.46 26.65 11.03
N ARG A 341 19.86 27.29 10.01
CA ARG A 341 20.63 28.13 9.10
C ARG A 341 21.19 29.24 9.98
N LEU A 342 22.51 29.18 10.20
CA LEU A 342 23.32 30.27 10.72
C LEU A 342 23.32 31.43 9.74
#